data_e1a5769603d26af4f87d3ba8215b486e
#
_entry.id   e1a5769603d26af4f87d3ba8215b486e
#
_cell.length_a   1.000
_cell.length_b   1.000
_cell.length_c   1.000
_cell.angle_alpha   90.00
_cell.angle_beta   90.00
_cell.angle_gamma   90.00
#
_symmetry.space_group_name_H-M   'P 1'
#
loop_
_entity.id
_entity.type
_entity.pdbx_description
1 polymer ?
#
loop_
_entity_poly.entity_id
_entity_poly.type
_entity_poly.pdbx_seq_one_letter_code
_entity_poly.pdbx_strand_id
1 'polypeptide(L)'
;AIPLPDGYTMRWVGEGEVQGEAIGNLMKFVPITVFLILAILLLLFNDWRKVILILLCFPFVFCGITPSLLLSGQPMTFMAIIGMLGLIGMMVKNAIVLVDEIGRLRIEEKAAPYTAVVEATVSRVRPVLMASLTTIVGMIPLVGDPMYSSMAITIMGGLTVGTIITLVLLPLFYTALFRIRKPSNI
;
A
#
# COMPACT_ATOMS: atom_id res chain seq x y z
N ALA A 1 1.35 5.13 49.33
CA ALA A 1 0.39 4.09 48.93
C ALA A 1 -0.97 4.52 49.45
N ILE A 2 -1.95 4.74 48.57
CA ILE A 2 -3.34 5.05 48.96
C ILE A 2 -4.01 3.70 49.19
N PRO A 3 -4.52 3.42 50.43
CA PRO A 3 -5.25 2.18 50.69
C PRO A 3 -6.58 2.20 49.92
N LEU A 4 -6.78 1.24 49.06
CA LEU A 4 -8.03 1.07 48.30
C LEU A 4 -9.01 0.24 49.15
N PRO A 5 -10.31 0.57 49.17
CA PRO A 5 -11.33 -0.27 49.77
C PRO A 5 -11.40 -1.66 49.17
N ASP A 6 -11.84 -2.66 49.93
CA ASP A 6 -11.99 -4.03 49.46
C ASP A 6 -12.90 -4.11 48.22
N GLY A 7 -12.41 -4.74 47.17
CA GLY A 7 -13.12 -4.86 45.87
C GLY A 7 -12.72 -3.87 44.78
N TYR A 8 -11.84 -2.92 45.05
CA TYR A 8 -11.31 -1.99 44.06
C TYR A 8 -9.88 -2.40 43.67
N THR A 9 -9.62 -2.54 42.36
CA THR A 9 -8.28 -2.76 41.81
C THR A 9 -7.84 -1.51 41.06
N MET A 10 -6.69 -0.94 41.43
CA MET A 10 -6.10 0.15 40.69
C MET A 10 -5.27 -0.42 39.56
N ARG A 11 -5.66 -0.14 38.32
CA ARG A 11 -4.91 -0.50 37.13
C ARG A 11 -4.41 0.78 36.47
N TRP A 12 -3.12 0.88 36.34
CA TRP A 12 -2.52 1.97 35.57
C TRP A 12 -2.71 1.65 34.08
N VAL A 13 -3.69 2.28 33.47
CA VAL A 13 -3.91 2.16 32.02
C VAL A 13 -3.07 3.24 31.35
N GLY A 14 -1.92 2.85 30.82
CA GLY A 14 -1.08 3.73 30.03
C GLY A 14 -1.44 3.66 28.54
N GLU A 15 -1.00 4.65 27.77
CA GLU A 15 -1.21 4.74 26.33
C GLU A 15 -0.73 3.47 25.61
N GLY A 16 0.36 2.86 26.06
CA GLY A 16 0.91 1.62 25.50
C GLY A 16 -0.01 0.39 25.67
N GLU A 17 -0.80 0.32 26.76
CA GLU A 17 -1.74 -0.79 26.98
C GLU A 17 -2.95 -0.67 26.04
N VAL A 18 -3.49 0.54 25.89
CA VAL A 18 -4.60 0.81 24.97
C VAL A 18 -4.17 0.55 23.51
N GLN A 19 -2.95 0.97 23.16
CA GLN A 19 -2.38 0.68 21.84
C GLN A 19 -2.16 -0.83 21.63
N GLY A 20 -1.69 -1.56 22.65
CA GLY A 20 -1.50 -3.00 22.58
C GLY A 20 -2.80 -3.76 22.37
N GLU A 21 -3.87 -3.40 23.09
CA GLU A 21 -5.21 -3.97 22.89
C GLU A 21 -5.77 -3.66 21.49
N ALA A 22 -5.58 -2.43 21.02
CA ALA A 22 -6.01 -2.02 19.69
C ALA A 22 -5.27 -2.80 18.58
N ILE A 23 -3.94 -2.97 18.70
CA ILE A 23 -3.14 -3.81 17.78
C ILE A 23 -3.61 -5.27 17.83
N GLY A 24 -3.84 -5.81 19.03
CA GLY A 24 -4.33 -7.18 19.20
C GLY A 24 -5.68 -7.41 18.52
N ASN A 25 -6.59 -6.46 18.61
CA ASN A 25 -7.88 -6.50 17.93
C ASN A 25 -7.74 -6.35 16.40
N LEU A 26 -6.90 -5.44 15.92
CA LEU A 26 -6.58 -5.33 14.51
C LEU A 26 -6.05 -6.64 13.93
N MET A 27 -5.08 -7.28 14.61
CA MET A 27 -4.47 -8.52 14.15
C MET A 27 -5.46 -9.68 14.02
N LYS A 28 -6.55 -9.70 14.79
CA LYS A 28 -7.62 -10.69 14.63
C LYS A 28 -8.37 -10.56 13.31
N PHE A 29 -8.52 -9.33 12.80
CA PHE A 29 -9.25 -9.06 11.56
C PHE A 29 -8.37 -9.09 10.30
N VAL A 30 -7.05 -8.95 10.44
CA VAL A 30 -6.10 -8.99 9.31
C VAL A 30 -6.28 -10.24 8.44
N PRO A 31 -6.33 -11.48 8.96
CA PRO A 31 -6.46 -12.65 8.10
C PRO A 31 -7.78 -12.68 7.31
N ILE A 32 -8.87 -12.23 7.93
CA ILE A 32 -10.18 -12.14 7.24
C ILE A 32 -10.11 -11.09 6.13
N THR A 33 -9.51 -9.94 6.42
CA THR A 33 -9.35 -8.85 5.43
C THR A 33 -8.48 -9.29 4.26
N VAL A 34 -7.35 -9.95 4.53
CA VAL A 34 -6.47 -10.49 3.48
C VAL A 34 -7.21 -11.53 2.63
N PHE A 35 -7.96 -12.43 3.26
CA PHE A 35 -8.76 -13.42 2.55
C PHE A 35 -9.81 -12.77 1.64
N LEU A 36 -10.54 -11.74 2.13
CA LEU A 36 -11.52 -11.01 1.34
C LEU A 36 -10.87 -10.28 0.16
N ILE A 37 -9.73 -9.63 0.38
CA ILE A 37 -8.98 -8.96 -0.71
C ILE A 37 -8.57 -9.97 -1.76
N LEU A 38 -8.02 -11.12 -1.37
CA LEU A 38 -7.63 -12.19 -2.29
C LEU A 38 -8.83 -12.74 -3.06
N ALA A 39 -9.95 -12.98 -2.39
CA ALA A 39 -11.17 -13.47 -3.03
C ALA A 39 -11.69 -12.46 -4.07
N ILE A 40 -11.74 -11.17 -3.72
CA ILE A 40 -12.17 -10.11 -4.65
C ILE A 40 -11.21 -10.02 -5.84
N LEU A 41 -9.90 -10.05 -5.62
CA LEU A 41 -8.92 -10.00 -6.69
C LEU A 41 -9.03 -11.19 -7.65
N LEU A 42 -9.25 -12.39 -7.10
CA LEU A 42 -9.46 -13.59 -7.90
C LEU A 42 -10.74 -13.53 -8.73
N LEU A 43 -11.84 -13.05 -8.14
CA LEU A 43 -13.11 -12.87 -8.85
C LEU A 43 -12.99 -11.80 -9.93
N LEU A 44 -12.26 -10.71 -9.68
CA LEU A 44 -12.09 -9.61 -10.61
C LEU A 44 -11.26 -10.00 -11.84
N PHE A 45 -10.12 -10.65 -11.61
CA PHE A 45 -9.17 -10.95 -12.69
C PHE A 45 -9.31 -12.34 -13.28
N ASN A 46 -9.93 -13.28 -12.55
CA ASN A 46 -10.02 -14.71 -12.91
C ASN A 46 -8.68 -15.30 -13.39
N ASP A 47 -7.57 -14.80 -12.85
CA ASP A 47 -6.21 -15.19 -13.22
C ASP A 47 -5.27 -15.06 -12.01
N TRP A 48 -4.77 -16.19 -11.50
CA TRP A 48 -3.84 -16.24 -10.38
C TRP A 48 -2.54 -15.46 -10.60
N ARG A 49 -2.08 -15.38 -11.84
CA ARG A 49 -0.83 -14.67 -12.17
C ARG A 49 -0.96 -13.18 -11.90
N LYS A 50 -2.10 -12.58 -12.26
CA LYS A 50 -2.36 -11.17 -11.99
C LYS A 50 -2.44 -10.87 -10.49
N VAL A 51 -3.07 -11.77 -9.72
CA VAL A 51 -3.17 -11.64 -8.26
C VAL A 51 -1.78 -11.72 -7.62
N ILE A 52 -0.96 -12.70 -7.98
CA ILE A 52 0.42 -12.83 -7.49
C ILE A 52 1.25 -11.58 -7.81
N LEU A 53 1.08 -11.01 -9.00
CA LEU A 53 1.77 -9.80 -9.42
C LEU A 53 1.42 -8.60 -8.52
N ILE A 54 0.15 -8.44 -8.16
CA ILE A 54 -0.30 -7.39 -7.24
C ILE A 54 0.26 -7.62 -5.83
N LEU A 55 0.22 -8.88 -5.35
CA LEU A 55 0.78 -9.24 -4.04
C LEU A 55 2.29 -9.00 -3.96
N LEU A 56 3.01 -9.21 -5.05
CA LEU A 56 4.46 -9.00 -5.12
C LEU A 56 4.85 -7.52 -4.92
N CYS A 57 3.91 -6.59 -5.12
CA CYS A 57 4.14 -5.17 -4.85
C CYS A 57 4.13 -4.82 -3.36
N PHE A 58 3.52 -5.64 -2.48
CA PHE A 58 3.39 -5.33 -1.04
C PHE A 58 4.73 -5.19 -0.31
N PRO A 59 5.71 -6.10 -0.47
CA PRO A 59 6.98 -5.97 0.21
C PRO A 59 7.71 -4.65 -0.08
N PHE A 60 7.52 -4.10 -1.26
CA PHE A 60 8.17 -2.86 -1.67
C PHE A 60 7.61 -1.61 -0.97
N VAL A 61 6.42 -1.69 -0.38
CA VAL A 61 5.86 -0.61 0.45
C VAL A 61 6.78 -0.33 1.63
N PHE A 62 7.35 -1.36 2.24
CA PHE A 62 8.29 -1.23 3.36
C PHE A 62 9.58 -0.51 2.96
N CYS A 63 10.00 -0.61 1.69
CA CYS A 63 11.16 0.13 1.19
C CYS A 63 10.97 1.66 1.25
N GLY A 64 9.74 2.15 1.27
CA GLY A 64 9.43 3.57 1.45
C GLY A 64 9.21 3.96 2.91
N ILE A 65 8.51 3.12 3.66
CA ILE A 65 8.14 3.39 5.05
C ILE A 65 9.37 3.43 5.95
N THR A 66 10.21 2.39 5.87
CA THR A 66 11.36 2.24 6.78
C THR A 66 12.33 3.43 6.70
N PRO A 67 12.81 3.85 5.51
CA PRO A 67 13.70 5.00 5.45
C PRO A 67 13.03 6.31 5.86
N SER A 68 11.74 6.51 5.59
CA SER A 68 11.07 7.74 5.95
C SER A 68 10.89 7.91 7.46
N LEU A 69 10.57 6.83 8.19
CA LEU A 69 10.50 6.84 9.65
C LEU A 69 11.89 7.02 10.28
N LEU A 70 12.92 6.36 9.73
CA LEU A 70 14.29 6.51 10.21
C LEU A 70 14.83 7.93 10.03
N LEU A 71 14.62 8.54 8.86
CA LEU A 71 15.07 9.91 8.56
C LEU A 71 14.34 10.96 9.39
N SER A 72 13.07 10.74 9.71
CA SER A 72 12.28 11.65 10.54
C SER A 72 12.49 11.45 12.05
N GLY A 73 13.16 10.36 12.45
CA GLY A 73 13.33 9.99 13.86
C GLY A 73 12.03 9.62 14.58
N GLN A 74 10.97 9.34 13.83
CA GLN A 74 9.67 9.00 14.40
C GLN A 74 9.59 7.50 14.73
N PRO A 75 9.07 7.12 15.91
CA PRO A 75 8.86 5.73 16.26
C PRO A 75 7.73 5.11 15.46
N MET A 76 7.76 3.80 15.31
CA MET A 76 6.66 3.04 14.73
C MET A 76 5.52 2.90 15.74
N THR A 77 4.63 3.88 15.76
CA THR A 77 3.47 3.94 16.65
C THR A 77 2.27 3.18 16.07
N PHE A 78 1.23 3.01 16.89
CA PHE A 78 -0.07 2.49 16.43
C PHE A 78 -0.62 3.28 15.21
N MET A 79 -0.47 4.61 15.23
CA MET A 79 -0.88 5.47 14.12
C MET A 79 -0.08 5.19 12.85
N ALA A 80 1.23 4.90 12.94
CA ALA A 80 2.04 4.50 11.80
C ALA A 80 1.54 3.18 11.19
N ILE A 81 1.11 2.21 12.03
CA ILE A 81 0.54 0.93 11.56
C ILE A 81 -0.77 1.16 10.78
N ILE A 82 -1.65 2.03 11.28
CA ILE A 82 -2.87 2.42 10.55
C ILE A 82 -2.52 3.09 9.22
N GLY A 83 -1.55 4.01 9.22
CA GLY A 83 -1.04 4.64 8.00
C GLY A 83 -0.51 3.62 6.98
N MET A 84 0.22 2.61 7.45
CA MET A 84 0.72 1.51 6.63
C MET A 84 -0.41 0.69 6.01
N LEU A 85 -1.45 0.36 6.77
CA LEU A 85 -2.62 -0.36 6.25
C LEU A 85 -3.35 0.44 5.17
N GLY A 86 -3.54 1.74 5.39
CA GLY A 86 -4.12 2.65 4.40
C GLY A 86 -3.27 2.75 3.13
N LEU A 87 -1.95 2.83 3.29
CA LEU A 87 -0.99 2.87 2.20
C LEU A 87 -1.03 1.60 1.35
N ILE A 88 -1.06 0.42 1.98
CA ILE A 88 -1.21 -0.87 1.28
C ILE A 88 -2.48 -0.85 0.42
N GLY A 89 -3.62 -0.38 0.95
CA GLY A 89 -4.86 -0.26 0.20
C GLY A 89 -4.75 0.65 -1.03
N MET A 90 -4.07 1.80 -0.90
CA MET A 90 -3.81 2.70 -2.04
C MET A 90 -2.92 2.06 -3.10
N MET A 91 -1.90 1.31 -2.70
CA MET A 91 -1.00 0.61 -3.62
C MET A 91 -1.71 -0.51 -4.38
N VAL A 92 -2.54 -1.30 -3.69
CA VAL A 92 -3.40 -2.33 -4.33
C VAL A 92 -4.29 -1.70 -5.39
N LYS A 93 -4.98 -0.60 -5.05
CA LYS A 93 -5.83 0.13 -6.01
C LYS A 93 -5.05 0.55 -7.25
N ASN A 94 -3.85 1.13 -7.09
CA ASN A 94 -3.02 1.55 -8.21
C ASN A 94 -2.57 0.36 -9.07
N ALA A 95 -2.21 -0.75 -8.44
CA ALA A 95 -1.82 -1.98 -9.14
C ALA A 95 -2.99 -2.59 -9.92
N ILE A 96 -4.19 -2.66 -9.32
CA ILE A 96 -5.41 -3.16 -9.97
C ILE A 96 -5.69 -2.35 -11.24
N VAL A 97 -5.72 -1.01 -11.12
CA VAL A 97 -6.04 -0.11 -12.25
C VAL A 97 -5.04 -0.26 -13.40
N LEU A 98 -3.75 -0.46 -13.11
CA LEU A 98 -2.74 -0.66 -14.15
C LEU A 98 -2.88 -2.03 -14.82
N VAL A 99 -3.09 -3.10 -14.06
CA VAL A 99 -3.27 -4.47 -14.60
C VAL A 99 -4.54 -4.58 -15.42
N ASP A 100 -5.61 -3.92 -15.00
CA ASP A 100 -6.89 -3.85 -15.72
C ASP A 100 -6.73 -3.13 -17.06
N GLU A 101 -6.05 -1.98 -17.08
CA GLU A 101 -5.77 -1.23 -18.31
C GLU A 101 -4.95 -2.03 -19.32
N ILE A 102 -3.93 -2.75 -18.85
CA ILE A 102 -3.17 -3.66 -19.73
C ILE A 102 -4.09 -4.73 -20.34
N GLY A 103 -5.01 -5.27 -19.52
CA GLY A 103 -6.01 -6.25 -19.95
C GLY A 103 -6.93 -5.67 -21.02
N ARG A 104 -7.45 -4.46 -20.80
CA ARG A 104 -8.34 -3.75 -21.72
C ARG A 104 -7.68 -3.53 -23.08
N LEU A 105 -6.48 -2.95 -23.11
CA LEU A 105 -5.75 -2.70 -24.36
C LEU A 105 -5.46 -3.99 -25.13
N ARG A 106 -5.21 -5.10 -24.43
CA ARG A 106 -4.94 -6.40 -25.09
C ARG A 106 -6.20 -7.04 -25.66
N ILE A 107 -7.34 -6.91 -25.00
CA ILE A 107 -8.59 -7.61 -25.37
C ILE A 107 -9.42 -6.76 -26.31
N GLU A 108 -9.64 -5.48 -26.00
CA GLU A 108 -10.51 -4.59 -26.77
C GLU A 108 -9.80 -4.00 -27.99
N GLU A 109 -8.59 -3.50 -27.81
CA GLU A 109 -7.84 -2.83 -28.87
C GLU A 109 -6.91 -3.78 -29.65
N LYS A 110 -6.83 -5.06 -29.22
CA LYS A 110 -5.96 -6.10 -29.83
C LYS A 110 -4.51 -5.65 -29.99
N ALA A 111 -4.06 -4.76 -29.11
CA ALA A 111 -2.71 -4.22 -29.13
C ALA A 111 -1.66 -5.32 -28.90
N ALA A 112 -0.49 -5.17 -29.51
CA ALA A 112 0.63 -6.08 -29.27
C ALA A 112 0.96 -6.11 -27.77
N PRO A 113 1.30 -7.28 -27.18
CA PRO A 113 1.47 -7.41 -25.73
C PRO A 113 2.45 -6.40 -25.13
N TYR A 114 3.55 -6.09 -25.82
CA TYR A 114 4.53 -5.11 -25.37
C TYR A 114 3.97 -3.67 -25.44
N THR A 115 3.32 -3.31 -26.53
CA THR A 115 2.71 -1.99 -26.73
C THR A 115 1.62 -1.73 -25.68
N ALA A 116 0.76 -2.72 -25.41
CA ALA A 116 -0.28 -2.62 -24.41
C ALA A 116 0.29 -2.31 -23.01
N VAL A 117 1.40 -2.96 -22.61
CA VAL A 117 2.04 -2.69 -21.31
C VAL A 117 2.61 -1.27 -21.27
N VAL A 118 3.28 -0.82 -22.33
CA VAL A 118 3.88 0.52 -22.39
C VAL A 118 2.80 1.60 -22.37
N GLU A 119 1.78 1.49 -23.22
CA GLU A 119 0.68 2.45 -23.31
C GLU A 119 -0.14 2.52 -22.02
N ALA A 120 -0.49 1.38 -21.43
CA ALA A 120 -1.17 1.34 -20.14
C ALA A 120 -0.34 2.03 -19.04
N THR A 121 0.96 1.79 -19.00
CA THR A 121 1.84 2.41 -18.02
C THR A 121 1.88 3.92 -18.22
N VAL A 122 2.16 4.39 -19.43
CA VAL A 122 2.25 5.82 -19.74
C VAL A 122 0.93 6.55 -19.45
N SER A 123 -0.21 5.98 -19.82
CA SER A 123 -1.54 6.57 -19.57
C SER A 123 -1.84 6.72 -18.07
N ARG A 124 -1.32 5.82 -17.23
CA ARG A 124 -1.57 5.81 -15.77
C ARG A 124 -0.55 6.60 -14.95
N VAL A 125 0.63 6.94 -15.50
CA VAL A 125 1.64 7.74 -14.80
C VAL A 125 1.05 9.06 -14.28
N ARG A 126 0.39 9.84 -15.14
CA ARG A 126 -0.15 11.15 -14.77
C ARG A 126 -1.22 11.08 -13.68
N PRO A 127 -2.30 10.27 -13.80
CA PRO A 127 -3.32 10.17 -12.74
C PRO A 127 -2.75 9.68 -11.41
N VAL A 128 -1.87 8.68 -11.43
CA VAL A 128 -1.28 8.09 -10.22
C VAL A 128 -0.36 9.09 -9.53
N LEU A 129 0.50 9.81 -10.27
CA LEU A 129 1.37 10.84 -9.70
C LEU A 129 0.56 12.00 -9.11
N MET A 130 -0.49 12.46 -9.79
CA MET A 130 -1.34 13.53 -9.28
C MET A 130 -2.05 13.13 -7.98
N ALA A 131 -2.61 11.90 -7.92
CA ALA A 131 -3.24 11.38 -6.72
C ALA A 131 -2.24 11.26 -5.56
N SER A 132 -1.03 10.75 -5.82
CA SER A 132 0.02 10.63 -4.82
C SER A 132 0.48 11.99 -4.30
N LEU A 133 0.74 12.93 -5.19
CA LEU A 133 1.14 14.31 -4.82
C LEU A 133 0.05 15.00 -3.98
N THR A 134 -1.21 14.90 -4.38
CA THR A 134 -2.32 15.49 -3.63
C THR A 134 -2.41 14.92 -2.22
N THR A 135 -2.24 13.60 -2.08
CA THR A 135 -2.24 12.94 -0.76
C THR A 135 -1.04 13.40 0.07
N ILE A 136 0.16 13.46 -0.51
CA ILE A 136 1.37 13.90 0.19
C ILE A 136 1.20 15.34 0.69
N VAL A 137 0.75 16.25 -0.17
CA VAL A 137 0.51 17.67 0.21
C VAL A 137 -0.57 17.76 1.28
N GLY A 138 -1.65 16.96 1.19
CA GLY A 138 -2.70 16.90 2.20
C GLY A 138 -2.25 16.38 3.57
N MET A 139 -1.17 15.60 3.63
CA MET A 139 -0.61 15.07 4.88
C MET A 139 0.40 16.03 5.54
N ILE A 140 0.92 17.06 4.84
CA ILE A 140 1.90 17.99 5.39
C ILE A 140 1.45 18.61 6.72
N PRO A 141 0.20 19.11 6.89
CA PRO A 141 -0.23 19.70 8.16
C PRO A 141 -0.15 18.73 9.35
N LEU A 142 -0.35 17.42 9.10
CA LEU A 142 -0.34 16.40 10.15
C LEU A 142 1.07 16.06 10.65
N VAL A 143 2.11 16.43 9.92
CA VAL A 143 3.51 16.20 10.34
C VAL A 143 3.84 17.00 11.60
N GLY A 144 3.21 18.17 11.79
CA GLY A 144 3.37 18.99 12.99
C GLY A 144 2.58 18.52 14.21
N ASP A 145 1.69 17.56 14.07
CA ASP A 145 0.86 17.04 15.16
C ASP A 145 1.55 15.86 15.86
N PRO A 146 1.79 15.92 17.19
CA PRO A 146 2.48 14.87 17.94
C PRO A 146 1.82 13.49 17.81
N MET A 147 0.49 13.43 17.66
CA MET A 147 -0.26 12.19 17.60
C MET A 147 -0.23 11.55 16.19
N TYR A 148 -0.37 12.37 15.16
CA TYR A 148 -0.53 11.90 13.77
C TYR A 148 0.75 11.97 12.93
N SER A 149 1.82 12.55 13.45
CA SER A 149 3.09 12.72 12.73
C SER A 149 3.64 11.40 12.17
N SER A 150 3.69 10.34 12.97
CA SER A 150 4.17 9.03 12.53
C SER A 150 3.33 8.45 11.39
N MET A 151 2.00 8.63 11.43
CA MET A 151 1.09 8.21 10.37
C MET A 151 1.34 9.00 9.08
N ALA A 152 1.42 10.33 9.19
CA ALA A 152 1.64 11.21 8.04
C ALA A 152 2.96 10.88 7.33
N ILE A 153 4.04 10.73 8.06
CA ILE A 153 5.36 10.38 7.54
C ILE A 153 5.36 8.99 6.89
N THR A 154 4.69 8.01 7.52
CA THR A 154 4.52 6.67 6.95
C THR A 154 3.83 6.72 5.60
N ILE A 155 2.72 7.46 5.49
CA ILE A 155 1.97 7.60 4.24
C ILE A 155 2.77 8.38 3.20
N MET A 156 3.36 9.51 3.55
CA MET A 156 4.12 10.35 2.62
C MET A 156 5.33 9.62 2.05
N GLY A 157 6.15 9.02 2.91
CA GLY A 157 7.34 8.28 2.48
C GLY A 157 7.01 7.01 1.73
N GLY A 158 6.09 6.23 2.27
CA GLY A 158 5.64 5.00 1.61
C GLY A 158 4.96 5.26 0.27
N LEU A 159 4.15 6.32 0.15
CA LEU A 159 3.49 6.67 -1.11
C LEU A 159 4.48 7.21 -2.15
N THR A 160 5.46 8.02 -1.74
CA THR A 160 6.49 8.55 -2.65
C THR A 160 7.28 7.42 -3.29
N VAL A 161 7.89 6.57 -2.47
CA VAL A 161 8.73 5.46 -2.95
C VAL A 161 7.87 4.38 -3.59
N GLY A 162 6.75 4.03 -2.95
CA GLY A 162 5.84 2.99 -3.43
C GLY A 162 5.23 3.32 -4.79
N THR A 163 4.85 4.58 -5.04
CA THR A 163 4.33 5.00 -6.35
C THR A 163 5.38 4.81 -7.46
N ILE A 164 6.61 5.26 -7.23
CA ILE A 164 7.70 5.11 -8.21
C ILE A 164 7.96 3.62 -8.46
N ILE A 165 8.08 2.84 -7.40
CA ILE A 165 8.32 1.39 -7.48
C ILE A 165 7.19 0.71 -8.24
N THR A 166 5.93 1.00 -7.92
CA THR A 166 4.78 0.37 -8.60
C THR A 166 4.74 0.72 -10.08
N LEU A 167 4.99 1.97 -10.47
CA LEU A 167 4.98 2.38 -11.87
C LEU A 167 6.12 1.76 -12.69
N VAL A 168 7.22 1.38 -12.05
CA VAL A 168 8.38 0.76 -12.74
C VAL A 168 8.34 -0.76 -12.62
N LEU A 169 8.17 -1.29 -11.41
CA LEU A 169 8.28 -2.73 -11.16
C LEU A 169 7.05 -3.51 -11.63
N LEU A 170 5.85 -2.94 -11.52
CA LEU A 170 4.65 -3.68 -11.89
C LEU A 170 4.62 -4.02 -13.39
N PRO A 171 4.88 -3.09 -14.35
CA PRO A 171 4.99 -3.45 -15.75
C PRO A 171 6.17 -4.38 -16.04
N LEU A 172 7.28 -4.24 -15.30
CA LEU A 172 8.43 -5.13 -15.43
C LEU A 172 8.07 -6.57 -15.01
N PHE A 173 7.45 -6.74 -13.85
CA PHE A 173 6.96 -8.05 -13.38
C PHE A 173 5.88 -8.63 -14.28
N TYR A 174 5.00 -7.78 -14.83
CA TYR A 174 4.00 -8.21 -15.79
C TYR A 174 4.66 -8.79 -17.04
N THR A 175 5.64 -8.10 -17.63
CA THR A 175 6.37 -8.60 -18.82
C THR A 175 7.15 -9.87 -18.52
N ALA A 176 7.78 -9.96 -17.34
CA ALA A 176 8.51 -11.16 -16.92
C ALA A 176 7.59 -12.36 -16.72
N LEU A 177 6.46 -12.18 -16.01
CA LEU A 177 5.52 -13.25 -15.68
C LEU A 177 4.78 -13.78 -16.91
N PHE A 178 4.42 -12.89 -17.83
CA PHE A 178 3.75 -13.25 -19.10
C PHE A 178 4.74 -13.49 -20.24
N ARG A 179 6.06 -13.48 -19.98
CA ARG A 179 7.14 -13.71 -20.95
C ARG A 179 7.03 -12.88 -22.23
N ILE A 180 6.62 -11.62 -22.08
CA ILE A 180 6.47 -10.69 -23.18
C ILE A 180 7.86 -10.22 -23.60
N ARG A 181 8.25 -10.47 -24.86
CA ARG A 181 9.52 -9.99 -25.41
C ARG A 181 9.31 -8.70 -26.19
N LYS A 182 10.31 -7.80 -26.13
CA LYS A 182 10.35 -6.62 -27.00
C LYS A 182 10.43 -7.07 -28.46
N PRO A 183 9.58 -6.56 -29.35
CA PRO A 183 9.74 -6.83 -30.78
C PRO A 183 11.09 -6.32 -31.28
N SER A 184 11.74 -7.10 -32.15
CA SER A 184 13.11 -6.86 -32.62
C SER A 184 13.26 -5.64 -33.54
N ASN A 185 12.17 -4.94 -33.90
CA ASN A 185 12.11 -3.88 -34.89
C ASN A 185 11.52 -2.59 -34.33
N ILE A 186 12.18 -1.98 -33.34
CA ILE A 186 12.03 -0.55 -33.02
C ILE A 186 13.38 -0.03 -32.51
#